data_953b01a39c977c59a14b08322d88e359
#
_entry.id   953b01a39c977c59a14b08322d88e359
#
_cell.length_a   1.000
_cell.length_b   1.000
_cell.length_c   1.000
_cell.angle_alpha   90.00
_cell.angle_beta   90.00
_cell.angle_gamma   90.00
#
_symmetry.space_group_name_H-M   'P 1'
#
loop_
_entity.id
_entity.type
_entity.pdbx_description
1 polymer ?
#
loop_
_entity_poly.entity_id
_entity_poly.type
_entity_poly.pdbx_seq_one_letter_code
_entity_poly.pdbx_strand_id
1 'polypeptide(L)'
;MRILICDDDPLAIEQIHKNLKSFFTYKHIKCPEVISYSCGEDLLNDTGNKDIVFLDIEMPGMNGIYVGNELKKSNPAVIIFIVTSYSEYLDEAMRFHVFRYLSKPLEQQRFFRNMQDAVNLYHTSTMLCTSVSAAASGTVT
;
A
#
# COMPACT_ATOMS: atom_id res chain seq x y z
N MET A 1 3.73 -0.82 11.39
CA MET A 1 3.20 -0.74 10.02
C MET A 1 2.70 0.66 9.75
N ARG A 2 2.97 1.17 8.58
CA ARG A 2 2.56 2.50 8.16
C ARG A 2 1.90 2.41 6.80
N ILE A 3 0.71 3.02 6.64
CA ILE A 3 -0.11 2.93 5.44
C ILE A 3 -0.23 4.32 4.81
N LEU A 4 -0.01 4.42 3.52
CA LEU A 4 -0.12 5.67 2.79
C LEU A 4 -1.19 5.56 1.71
N ILE A 5 -1.89 6.66 1.48
CA ILE A 5 -2.92 6.76 0.44
C ILE A 5 -2.55 7.93 -0.47
N CYS A 6 -2.57 7.70 -1.78
CA CYS A 6 -2.28 8.74 -2.76
C CYS A 6 -3.38 8.78 -3.82
N ASP A 7 -4.18 9.82 -3.80
CA ASP A 7 -5.30 10.03 -4.72
C ASP A 7 -5.63 11.51 -4.73
N ASP A 8 -5.91 12.08 -5.89
CA ASP A 8 -6.29 13.48 -6.01
C ASP A 8 -7.77 13.74 -5.67
N ASP A 9 -8.56 12.68 -5.50
CA ASP A 9 -9.97 12.78 -5.14
C ASP A 9 -10.16 12.61 -3.62
N PRO A 10 -10.57 13.68 -2.91
CA PRO A 10 -10.76 13.59 -1.46
C PRO A 10 -11.79 12.54 -1.03
N LEU A 11 -12.80 12.28 -1.86
CA LEU A 11 -13.81 11.26 -1.56
C LEU A 11 -13.22 9.85 -1.62
N ALA A 12 -12.32 9.61 -2.56
CA ALA A 12 -11.63 8.34 -2.66
C ALA A 12 -10.73 8.11 -1.44
N ILE A 13 -10.01 9.13 -1.02
CA ILE A 13 -9.18 9.08 0.19
C ILE A 13 -10.04 8.76 1.41
N GLU A 14 -11.17 9.43 1.55
CA GLU A 14 -12.09 9.21 2.67
C GLU A 14 -12.62 7.78 2.68
N GLN A 15 -12.98 7.23 1.53
CA GLN A 15 -13.46 5.85 1.42
C GLN A 15 -12.40 4.84 1.84
N ILE A 16 -11.16 5.05 1.43
CA ILE A 16 -10.06 4.16 1.80
C ILE A 16 -9.82 4.24 3.32
N HIS A 17 -9.78 5.44 3.88
CA HIS A 17 -9.64 5.64 5.33
C HIS A 17 -10.74 4.92 6.10
N LYS A 18 -11.99 5.08 5.67
CA LYS A 18 -13.13 4.46 6.30
C LYS A 18 -13.03 2.94 6.26
N ASN A 19 -12.68 2.38 5.12
CA ASN A 19 -12.52 0.94 4.97
C ASN A 19 -11.37 0.38 5.81
N LEU A 20 -10.26 1.11 5.89
CA LEU A 20 -9.13 0.73 6.74
C LEU A 20 -9.53 0.72 8.21
N LYS A 21 -10.19 1.78 8.66
CA LYS A 21 -10.63 1.88 10.05
C LYS A 21 -11.60 0.74 10.39
N SER A 22 -12.55 0.46 9.50
CA SER A 22 -13.51 -0.63 9.69
C SER A 22 -12.82 -1.99 9.74
N PHE A 23 -11.83 -2.20 8.87
CA PHE A 23 -11.08 -3.45 8.84
C PHE A 23 -10.35 -3.70 10.17
N PHE A 24 -9.60 -2.74 10.65
CA PHE A 24 -8.82 -2.91 11.89
C PHE A 24 -9.73 -3.00 13.12
N THR A 25 -10.86 -2.29 13.12
CA THR A 25 -11.86 -2.43 14.17
C THR A 25 -12.46 -3.83 14.19
N TYR A 26 -12.81 -4.36 13.01
CA TYR A 26 -13.35 -5.72 12.88
C TYR A 26 -12.36 -6.77 13.37
N LYS A 27 -11.07 -6.56 13.11
CA LYS A 27 -10.02 -7.49 13.53
C LYS A 27 -9.59 -7.30 14.98
N HIS A 28 -10.13 -6.31 15.68
CA HIS A 28 -9.74 -5.98 17.04
C HIS A 28 -8.23 -5.67 17.17
N ILE A 29 -7.68 -5.03 16.15
CA ILE A 29 -6.28 -4.63 16.09
C ILE A 29 -6.23 -3.11 16.04
N LYS A 30 -5.26 -2.51 16.72
CA LYS A 30 -5.05 -1.07 16.65
C LYS A 30 -4.74 -0.66 15.20
N CYS A 31 -5.47 0.34 14.71
CA CYS A 31 -5.23 0.88 13.38
C CYS A 31 -3.83 1.50 13.31
N PRO A 32 -3.01 1.12 12.33
CA PRO A 32 -1.70 1.75 12.15
C PRO A 32 -1.83 3.20 11.70
N GLU A 33 -0.69 3.90 11.68
CA GLU A 33 -0.64 5.26 11.14
C GLU A 33 -1.03 5.25 9.68
N VAL A 34 -2.00 6.07 9.30
CA VAL A 34 -2.47 6.21 7.92
C VAL A 34 -2.31 7.67 7.50
N ILE A 35 -1.56 7.89 6.43
CA ILE A 35 -1.26 9.23 5.93
C ILE A 35 -1.73 9.31 4.48
N SER A 36 -2.36 10.42 4.12
CA SER A 36 -2.85 10.63 2.75
C SER A 36 -2.16 11.80 2.08
N TYR A 37 -1.98 11.67 0.78
CA TYR A 37 -1.43 12.70 -0.09
C TYR A 37 -2.32 12.84 -1.32
N SER A 38 -2.43 14.06 -1.83
CA SER A 38 -3.24 14.35 -3.02
C SER A 38 -2.43 14.30 -4.32
N CYS A 39 -1.14 14.11 -4.24
CA CYS A 39 -0.28 13.99 -5.43
C CYS A 39 0.90 13.05 -5.16
N GLY A 40 1.44 12.51 -6.24
CA GLY A 40 2.54 11.54 -6.15
C GLY A 40 3.84 12.15 -5.65
N GLU A 41 4.11 13.41 -5.99
CA GLU A 41 5.32 14.10 -5.54
C GLU A 41 5.40 14.15 -4.02
N ASP A 42 4.30 14.53 -3.37
CA ASP A 42 4.25 14.62 -1.90
C ASP A 42 4.42 13.24 -1.27
N LEU A 43 3.82 12.22 -1.86
CA LEU A 43 3.99 10.85 -1.40
C LEU A 43 5.46 10.42 -1.46
N LEU A 44 6.13 10.68 -2.58
CA LEU A 44 7.53 10.30 -2.77
C LEU A 44 8.47 11.08 -1.86
N ASN A 45 8.10 12.30 -1.49
CA ASN A 45 8.89 13.12 -0.57
C ASN A 45 8.69 12.75 0.90
N ASP A 46 7.72 11.90 1.21
CA ASP A 46 7.54 11.38 2.57
C ASP A 46 8.76 10.55 2.95
N THR A 47 9.35 10.86 4.09
CA THR A 47 10.60 10.22 4.55
C THR A 47 10.37 9.02 5.46
N GLY A 48 9.13 8.76 5.86
CA GLY A 48 8.81 7.63 6.72
C GLY A 48 8.72 6.31 5.95
N ASN A 49 8.51 5.24 6.68
CA ASN A 49 8.32 3.92 6.10
C ASN A 49 7.05 3.89 5.25
N LYS A 50 7.13 3.22 4.12
CA LYS A 50 6.00 3.03 3.21
C LYS A 50 5.76 1.53 3.09
N ASP A 51 4.99 1.00 4.03
CA ASP A 51 4.77 -0.45 4.11
C ASP A 51 3.65 -0.90 3.19
N ILE A 52 2.52 -0.20 3.22
CA ILE A 52 1.38 -0.45 2.34
C ILE A 52 0.97 0.89 1.72
N VAL A 53 0.80 0.92 0.41
CA VAL A 53 0.42 2.14 -0.33
C VAL A 53 -0.81 1.86 -1.19
N PHE A 54 -1.85 2.67 -1.01
CA PHE A 54 -3.02 2.70 -1.89
C PHE A 54 -2.81 3.83 -2.87
N LEU A 55 -2.76 3.52 -4.15
CA LEU A 55 -2.29 4.44 -5.18
C LEU A 55 -3.26 4.50 -6.34
N ASP A 56 -3.74 5.71 -6.67
CA ASP A 56 -4.49 5.92 -7.90
C ASP A 56 -3.51 6.13 -9.05
N ILE A 57 -3.89 5.72 -10.25
CA ILE A 57 -3.03 5.84 -11.43
C ILE A 57 -3.17 7.21 -12.05
N GLU A 58 -4.39 7.67 -12.30
CA GLU A 58 -4.60 8.90 -13.02
C GLU A 58 -4.73 10.10 -12.08
N MET A 59 -3.64 10.83 -11.94
CA MET A 59 -3.54 12.01 -11.10
C MET A 59 -2.87 13.14 -11.88
N PRO A 60 -3.24 14.41 -11.62
CA PRO A 60 -2.54 15.54 -12.24
C PRO A 60 -1.06 15.53 -11.90
N GLY A 61 -0.23 15.87 -12.85
CA GLY A 61 1.21 15.92 -12.70
C GLY A 61 1.84 14.54 -12.82
N MET A 62 2.25 13.96 -11.69
CA MET A 62 2.93 12.67 -11.66
C MET A 62 1.92 11.54 -11.63
N ASN A 63 1.97 10.66 -12.63
CA ASN A 63 1.02 9.55 -12.74
C ASN A 63 1.42 8.40 -11.78
N GLY A 64 0.41 7.63 -11.36
CA GLY A 64 0.60 6.58 -10.37
C GLY A 64 1.52 5.44 -10.82
N ILE A 65 1.62 5.17 -12.12
CA ILE A 65 2.56 4.16 -12.62
C ILE A 65 4.00 4.57 -12.32
N TYR A 66 4.32 5.83 -12.58
CA TYR A 66 5.64 6.37 -12.26
C TYR A 66 5.91 6.30 -10.75
N VAL A 67 4.93 6.73 -9.95
CA VAL A 67 5.03 6.70 -8.49
C VAL A 67 5.27 5.27 -7.99
N GLY A 68 4.53 4.31 -8.51
CA GLY A 68 4.67 2.90 -8.14
C GLY A 68 6.06 2.36 -8.45
N ASN A 69 6.62 2.71 -9.61
CA ASN A 69 7.97 2.31 -9.98
C ASN A 69 9.01 2.89 -9.02
N GLU A 70 8.87 4.16 -8.67
CA GLU A 70 9.78 4.82 -7.73
C GLU A 70 9.69 4.23 -6.33
N LEU A 71 8.48 3.90 -5.87
CA LEU A 71 8.28 3.23 -4.59
C LEU A 71 8.99 1.88 -4.54
N LYS A 72 8.88 1.08 -5.59
CA LYS A 72 9.52 -0.24 -5.66
C LYS A 72 11.04 -0.13 -5.71
N LYS A 73 11.58 0.90 -6.35
CA LYS A 73 13.03 1.14 -6.35
C LYS A 73 13.56 1.44 -4.95
N SER A 74 12.81 2.24 -4.19
CA SER A 74 13.22 2.64 -2.83
C SER A 74 12.99 1.53 -1.81
N ASN A 75 11.92 0.76 -1.97
CA ASN A 75 11.56 -0.31 -1.06
C ASN A 75 10.93 -1.47 -1.84
N PRO A 76 11.73 -2.46 -2.26
CA PRO A 76 11.18 -3.61 -3.02
C PRO A 76 10.10 -4.39 -2.27
N ALA A 77 10.05 -4.29 -0.95
CA ALA A 77 9.06 -4.98 -0.12
C ALA A 77 7.74 -4.22 0.03
N VAL A 78 7.62 -3.00 -0.53
CA VAL A 78 6.39 -2.22 -0.40
C VAL A 78 5.21 -2.97 -1.03
N ILE A 79 4.09 -2.98 -0.32
CA ILE A 79 2.86 -3.59 -0.81
C ILE A 79 2.01 -2.49 -1.44
N ILE A 80 1.79 -2.57 -2.75
CA ILE A 80 1.07 -1.53 -3.49
C ILE A 80 -0.28 -2.07 -3.94
N PHE A 81 -1.34 -1.37 -3.53
CA PHE A 81 -2.68 -1.53 -4.08
C PHE A 81 -2.92 -0.43 -5.09
N ILE A 82 -3.32 -0.78 -6.28
CA ILE A 82 -3.82 0.20 -7.25
C ILE A 82 -5.33 0.32 -7.04
N VAL A 83 -5.81 1.53 -6.79
CA VAL A 83 -7.23 1.82 -6.59
C VAL A 83 -7.65 2.86 -7.62
N THR A 84 -8.30 2.43 -8.68
CA THR A 84 -8.62 3.33 -9.78
C THR A 84 -9.89 2.91 -10.52
N SER A 85 -10.46 3.86 -11.29
CA SER A 85 -11.57 3.59 -12.19
C SER A 85 -11.09 3.18 -13.60
N TYR A 86 -9.78 3.23 -13.85
CA TYR A 86 -9.21 3.08 -15.19
C TYR A 86 -8.52 1.72 -15.34
N SER A 87 -9.23 0.76 -15.92
CA SER A 87 -8.73 -0.60 -16.12
C SER A 87 -7.66 -0.71 -17.21
N GLU A 88 -7.57 0.27 -18.11
CA GLU A 88 -6.60 0.25 -19.21
C GLU A 88 -5.15 0.33 -18.73
N TYR A 89 -4.92 0.73 -17.50
CA TYR A 89 -3.57 0.81 -16.93
C TYR A 89 -3.12 -0.46 -16.23
N LEU A 90 -3.96 -1.50 -16.23
CA LEU A 90 -3.67 -2.72 -15.48
C LEU A 90 -2.36 -3.38 -15.92
N ASP A 91 -2.13 -3.50 -17.22
CA ASP A 91 -0.91 -4.14 -17.76
C ASP A 91 0.35 -3.38 -17.34
N GLU A 92 0.30 -2.04 -17.37
CA GLU A 92 1.42 -1.21 -16.94
C GLU A 92 1.66 -1.31 -15.44
N ALA A 93 0.59 -1.35 -14.64
CA ALA A 93 0.68 -1.48 -13.20
C ALA A 93 1.32 -2.81 -12.80
N MET A 94 1.07 -3.87 -13.54
CA MET A 94 1.64 -5.19 -13.24
C MET A 94 3.16 -5.24 -13.41
N ARG A 95 3.75 -4.32 -14.17
CA ARG A 95 5.21 -4.29 -14.40
C ARG A 95 6.02 -4.00 -13.15
N PHE A 96 5.48 -3.26 -12.18
CA PHE A 96 6.18 -2.99 -10.93
C PHE A 96 5.68 -3.84 -9.75
N HIS A 97 5.05 -4.96 -10.06
CA HIS A 97 4.61 -5.93 -9.06
C HIS A 97 3.60 -5.37 -8.07
N VAL A 98 2.48 -4.88 -8.62
CA VAL A 98 1.33 -4.48 -7.82
C VAL A 98 0.81 -5.68 -7.04
N PHE A 99 0.54 -5.50 -5.75
CA PHE A 99 0.01 -6.58 -4.93
C PHE A 99 -1.41 -6.94 -5.36
N ARG A 100 -2.28 -5.94 -5.45
CA ARG A 100 -3.66 -6.13 -5.90
C ARG A 100 -4.15 -4.89 -6.60
N TYR A 101 -5.09 -5.10 -7.51
CA TYR A 101 -5.81 -4.06 -8.22
C TYR A 101 -7.23 -3.99 -7.67
N LEU A 102 -7.66 -2.83 -7.22
CA LEU A 102 -9.02 -2.59 -6.70
C LEU A 102 -9.71 -1.54 -7.57
N SER A 103 -10.90 -1.87 -8.06
CA SER A 103 -11.70 -0.94 -8.86
C SER A 103 -12.50 -0.01 -7.97
N LYS A 104 -12.67 1.23 -8.42
CA LYS A 104 -13.64 2.14 -7.81
C LYS A 104 -15.02 1.88 -8.40
N PRO A 105 -16.10 1.92 -7.61
CA PRO A 105 -16.12 2.15 -6.17
C PRO A 105 -15.65 0.94 -5.36
N LEU A 106 -15.09 1.19 -4.19
CA LEU A 106 -14.57 0.12 -3.33
C LEU A 106 -15.71 -0.70 -2.73
N GLU A 107 -15.59 -2.00 -2.83
CA GLU A 107 -16.51 -2.94 -2.19
C GLU A 107 -15.87 -3.43 -0.89
N GLN A 108 -16.60 -3.31 0.23
CA GLN A 108 -16.06 -3.58 1.56
C GLN A 108 -15.55 -5.01 1.71
N GLN A 109 -16.30 -6.01 1.27
CA GLN A 109 -15.90 -7.41 1.41
C GLN A 109 -14.61 -7.70 0.65
N ARG A 110 -14.52 -7.18 -0.57
CA ARG A 110 -13.33 -7.34 -1.40
C ARG A 110 -12.13 -6.61 -0.79
N PHE A 111 -12.36 -5.41 -0.28
CA PHE A 111 -11.32 -4.66 0.42
C PHE A 111 -10.80 -5.42 1.63
N PHE A 112 -11.69 -5.94 2.46
CA PHE A 112 -11.33 -6.70 3.67
C PHE A 112 -10.50 -7.93 3.33
N ARG A 113 -10.92 -8.71 2.32
CA ARG A 113 -10.20 -9.90 1.90
C ARG A 113 -8.79 -9.57 1.43
N ASN A 114 -8.66 -8.56 0.59
CA ASN A 114 -7.36 -8.17 0.05
C ASN A 114 -6.47 -7.53 1.12
N MET A 115 -7.07 -6.77 2.03
CA MET A 115 -6.31 -6.19 3.14
C MET A 115 -5.81 -7.26 4.10
N GLN A 116 -6.59 -8.32 4.34
CA GLN A 116 -6.14 -9.45 5.14
C GLN A 116 -4.92 -10.11 4.51
N ASP A 117 -4.94 -10.30 3.20
CA ASP A 117 -3.80 -10.88 2.48
C ASP A 117 -2.56 -9.97 2.60
N ALA A 118 -2.75 -8.66 2.52
CA ALA A 118 -1.64 -7.71 2.64
C ALA A 118 -1.04 -7.71 4.04
N VAL A 119 -1.87 -7.76 5.07
CA VAL A 119 -1.42 -7.82 6.47
C VAL A 119 -0.65 -9.12 6.71
N ASN A 120 -1.13 -10.23 6.19
CA ASN A 120 -0.45 -11.52 6.30
C ASN A 120 0.92 -11.47 5.62
N LEU A 121 0.99 -10.90 4.42
CA LEU A 121 2.24 -10.77 3.69
C LEU A 121 3.22 -9.87 4.44
N TYR A 122 2.76 -8.75 4.96
CA TYR A 122 3.59 -7.83 5.72
C TYR A 122 4.21 -8.52 6.95
N HIS A 123 3.41 -9.25 7.72
CA HIS A 123 3.89 -9.95 8.90
C HIS A 123 4.88 -11.06 8.55
N THR A 124 4.61 -11.81 7.50
CA THR A 124 5.51 -12.85 7.03
C THR A 124 6.87 -12.27 6.61
N SER A 125 6.85 -11.20 5.83
CA SER A 125 8.08 -10.51 5.38
C SER A 125 8.87 -9.96 6.55
N THR A 126 8.19 -9.35 7.52
CA THR A 126 8.83 -8.81 8.71
C THR A 126 9.46 -9.92 9.56
N MET A 127 8.77 -11.02 9.73
CA MET A 127 9.29 -12.18 10.47
C MET A 127 10.50 -12.79 9.77
N LEU A 128 10.47 -12.93 8.45
CA LEU A 128 11.61 -13.46 7.69
C LEU A 128 12.82 -12.55 7.80
N CYS A 129 12.65 -11.25 7.69
CA CYS A 129 13.74 -10.29 7.87
C CYS A 129 14.33 -10.38 9.27
N THR A 130 13.49 -10.48 10.29
CA THR A 130 13.92 -10.62 11.69
C THR A 130 14.68 -11.93 11.87
N SER A 131 14.18 -13.02 11.32
CA SER A 131 14.84 -14.34 11.39
C SER A 131 16.21 -14.32 10.73
N VAL A 132 16.31 -13.71 9.54
CA VAL A 132 17.58 -13.59 8.83
C VAL A 132 18.57 -12.75 9.63
N SER A 133 18.14 -11.63 10.16
CA SER A 133 18.97 -10.77 11.00
C SER A 133 19.45 -11.49 12.25
N ALA A 134 18.56 -12.20 12.92
CA ALA A 134 18.88 -12.97 14.10
C ALA A 134 19.88 -14.09 13.78
N ALA A 135 19.69 -14.78 12.65
CA ALA A 135 20.62 -15.83 12.22
C ALA A 135 22.00 -15.24 11.91
N ALA A 136 22.04 -14.10 11.24
CA ALA A 136 23.29 -13.43 10.92
C ALA A 136 24.06 -12.98 12.16
N SER A 137 23.35 -12.47 13.17
CA SER A 137 23.97 -12.11 14.44
C SER A 137 24.22 -13.31 15.33
N GLY A 138 23.32 -14.29 15.25
CA GLY A 138 23.36 -15.46 16.10
C GLY A 138 24.43 -16.46 15.71
N THR A 139 24.90 -16.42 14.49
CA THR A 139 25.98 -17.28 14.05
C THR A 139 27.23 -17.05 14.84
N VAL A 140 27.30 -15.92 15.47
CA VAL A 140 28.40 -15.59 16.36
C VAL A 140 28.26 -16.27 17.70
N THR A 141 27.14 -16.83 17.95
CA THR A 141 26.90 -17.51 19.23
C THR A 141 27.37 -18.95 19.19
#